data_64854b5c22f76321adab28ebc98e7665
#
_entry.id   64854b5c22f76321adab28ebc98e7665
#
_cell.length_a   1.000
_cell.length_b   1.000
_cell.length_c   1.000
_cell.angle_alpha   90.00
_cell.angle_beta   90.00
_cell.angle_gamma   90.00
#
_symmetry.space_group_name_H-M   'P 1'
#
loop_
_entity.id
_entity.type
_entity.pdbx_description
1 polymer ?
#
loop_
_entity_poly.entity_id
_entity_poly.type
_entity_poly.pdbx_seq_one_letter_code
_entity_poly.pdbx_strand_id
1 'polypeptide(L)'
;IAEDFEMIPVVRSNQTLLGVITRRDIMEKMSRSQISSLPTFSEQVGQKLHRQENIFSFTVEPFMLEQNRVLANGVLTEIITRITQQLMTTNSQSLIVDQMMIHFFQAVQIDDVLQIRPRIIHQTRRTAVIDYDIYLDLLFVAKATITVKIN
;
A
#
# COMPACT_ATOMS: atom_id res chain seq x y z
N ILE A 1 34.83 -15.92 21.87
CA ILE A 1 34.72 -14.86 20.94
C ILE A 1 33.64 -13.86 21.37
N ALA A 2 33.78 -12.67 20.90
CA ALA A 2 32.96 -11.54 21.35
C ALA A 2 31.47 -11.66 21.02
N GLU A 3 31.07 -12.60 20.23
CA GLU A 3 29.67 -12.76 19.77
C GLU A 3 28.69 -13.09 20.89
N ASP A 4 29.20 -13.55 22.04
CA ASP A 4 28.33 -13.86 23.17
C ASP A 4 28.05 -12.67 24.10
N PHE A 5 28.64 -11.52 23.82
CA PHE A 5 28.34 -10.32 24.61
C PHE A 5 26.98 -9.74 24.26
N GLU A 6 26.12 -9.64 25.28
CA GLU A 6 24.80 -9.05 25.14
C GLU A 6 24.83 -7.52 25.25
N MET A 7 25.90 -6.95 25.78
CA MET A 7 26.02 -5.49 25.94
C MET A 7 27.47 -5.05 25.80
N ILE A 8 27.65 -3.84 25.29
CA ILE A 8 28.93 -3.20 25.11
C ILE A 8 28.94 -1.91 25.92
N PRO A 9 29.89 -1.74 26.86
CA PRO A 9 29.99 -0.50 27.62
C PRO A 9 30.49 0.65 26.73
N VAL A 10 29.91 1.83 26.92
CA VAL A 10 30.36 3.06 26.30
C VAL A 10 31.02 3.92 27.35
N VAL A 11 32.31 4.21 27.18
CA VAL A 11 33.12 4.94 28.18
C VAL A 11 33.73 6.19 27.56
N ARG A 12 34.02 7.19 28.39
CA ARG A 12 34.84 8.35 28.01
C ARG A 12 36.32 7.98 27.98
N SER A 13 37.14 8.86 27.42
CA SER A 13 38.58 8.68 27.36
C SER A 13 39.22 8.51 28.76
N ASN A 14 38.61 9.02 29.83
CA ASN A 14 39.00 8.84 31.22
C ASN A 14 38.44 7.57 31.88
N GLN A 15 37.87 6.66 31.09
CA GLN A 15 37.25 5.41 31.53
C GLN A 15 35.98 5.56 32.33
N THR A 16 35.37 6.74 32.36
CA THR A 16 34.07 6.94 33.02
C THR A 16 32.96 6.31 32.14
N LEU A 17 32.16 5.43 32.75
CA LEU A 17 31.06 4.77 32.04
C LEU A 17 29.96 5.78 31.70
N LEU A 18 29.63 5.91 30.44
CA LEU A 18 28.53 6.74 29.91
C LEU A 18 27.23 5.98 29.79
N GLY A 19 27.31 4.68 29.53
CA GLY A 19 26.15 3.83 29.31
C GLY A 19 26.56 2.51 28.69
N VAL A 20 25.58 1.75 28.25
CA VAL A 20 25.79 0.47 27.57
C VAL A 20 24.99 0.45 26.29
N ILE A 21 25.52 -0.24 25.27
CA ILE A 21 24.81 -0.54 24.03
C ILE A 21 24.54 -2.04 24.04
N THR A 22 23.26 -2.41 23.91
CA THR A 22 22.89 -3.80 23.80
C THR A 22 22.83 -4.25 22.35
N ARG A 23 22.93 -5.56 22.14
CA ARG A 23 22.73 -6.15 20.82
C ARG A 23 21.37 -5.77 20.24
N ARG A 24 20.36 -5.70 21.09
CA ARG A 24 19.01 -5.29 20.72
C ARG A 24 18.97 -3.85 20.18
N ASP A 25 19.68 -2.91 20.83
CA ASP A 25 19.74 -1.51 20.39
C ASP A 25 20.29 -1.40 18.99
N ILE A 26 21.38 -2.14 18.70
CA ILE A 26 22.02 -2.16 17.37
C ILE A 26 21.08 -2.74 16.34
N MET A 27 20.41 -3.85 16.65
CA MET A 27 19.48 -4.51 15.75
C MET A 27 18.26 -3.64 15.45
N GLU A 28 17.70 -2.96 16.45
CA GLU A 28 16.59 -2.03 16.24
C GLU A 28 16.96 -0.89 15.31
N LYS A 29 18.11 -0.28 15.52
CA LYS A 29 18.57 0.82 14.66
C LYS A 29 18.82 0.37 13.23
N MET A 30 19.46 -0.77 13.04
CA MET A 30 19.69 -1.35 11.71
C MET A 30 18.37 -1.67 11.00
N SER A 31 17.44 -2.27 11.72
CA SER A 31 16.13 -2.61 11.21
C SER A 31 15.35 -1.36 10.76
N ARG A 32 15.36 -0.30 11.57
CA ARG A 32 14.73 0.99 11.21
C ARG A 32 15.37 1.62 9.98
N SER A 33 16.69 1.58 9.87
CA SER A 33 17.41 2.10 8.70
C SER A 33 17.02 1.34 7.43
N GLN A 34 16.91 0.02 7.50
CA GLN A 34 16.50 -0.80 6.36
C GLN A 34 15.06 -0.55 5.98
N ILE A 35 14.15 -0.46 6.95
CA ILE A 35 12.74 -0.18 6.71
C ILE A 35 12.55 1.19 6.06
N SER A 36 13.29 2.22 6.49
CA SER A 36 13.18 3.56 5.92
C SER A 36 13.71 3.68 4.49
N SER A 37 14.56 2.75 4.04
CA SER A 37 15.13 2.78 2.69
C SER A 37 14.36 1.95 1.66
N LEU A 38 13.48 1.04 2.10
CA LEU A 38 12.70 0.18 1.23
C LEU A 38 11.32 0.78 0.95
N PRO A 39 10.82 0.69 -0.29
CA PRO A 39 9.47 1.13 -0.59
C PRO A 39 8.47 0.26 0.15
N THR A 40 7.40 0.87 0.65
CA THR A 40 6.28 0.15 1.26
C THR A 40 5.51 -0.60 0.17
N PHE A 41 4.70 -1.58 0.58
CA PHE A 41 3.78 -2.26 -0.34
C PHE A 41 2.88 -1.25 -1.08
N SER A 42 2.36 -0.28 -0.35
CA SER A 42 1.51 0.78 -0.88
C SER A 42 2.21 1.61 -1.96
N GLU A 43 3.48 1.96 -1.72
CA GLU A 43 4.31 2.67 -2.69
C GLU A 43 4.60 1.82 -3.93
N GLN A 44 4.92 0.54 -3.74
CA GLN A 44 5.17 -0.37 -4.85
C GLN A 44 3.94 -0.52 -5.75
N VAL A 45 2.78 -0.72 -5.16
CA VAL A 45 1.51 -0.82 -5.90
C VAL A 45 1.20 0.51 -6.62
N GLY A 46 1.38 1.63 -5.93
CA GLY A 46 1.13 2.94 -6.50
C GLY A 46 1.98 3.26 -7.71
N GLN A 47 3.24 2.82 -7.72
CA GLN A 47 4.17 3.01 -8.85
C GLN A 47 3.74 2.24 -10.11
N LYS A 48 2.97 1.17 -9.96
CA LYS A 48 2.50 0.33 -11.08
C LYS A 48 1.18 0.82 -11.65
N LEU A 49 0.56 1.79 -11.03
CA LEU A 49 -0.72 2.33 -11.44
C LEU A 49 -0.52 3.41 -12.50
N HIS A 50 -1.18 3.25 -13.65
CA HIS A 50 -1.17 4.22 -14.73
C HIS A 50 -2.53 4.90 -14.82
N ARG A 51 -2.51 6.21 -15.06
CA ARG A 51 -3.74 7.00 -15.23
C ARG A 51 -3.76 7.65 -16.59
N GLN A 52 -4.88 7.51 -17.30
CA GLN A 52 -5.16 8.21 -18.52
C GLN A 52 -6.57 8.80 -18.42
N GLU A 53 -6.65 10.12 -18.21
CA GLU A 53 -7.90 10.82 -17.90
C GLU A 53 -8.56 10.25 -16.63
N ASN A 54 -9.73 9.65 -16.75
CA ASN A 54 -10.46 9.03 -15.65
C ASN A 54 -10.39 7.51 -15.63
N ILE A 55 -9.52 6.94 -16.44
CA ILE A 55 -9.31 5.49 -16.49
C ILE A 55 -7.95 5.18 -15.91
N PHE A 56 -7.92 4.23 -14.99
CA PHE A 56 -6.69 3.74 -14.37
C PHE A 56 -6.42 2.34 -14.90
N SER A 57 -5.15 1.98 -15.00
CA SER A 57 -4.76 0.64 -15.42
C SER A 57 -3.52 0.18 -14.69
N PHE A 58 -3.38 -1.12 -14.55
CA PHE A 58 -2.15 -1.74 -14.07
C PHE A 58 -2.02 -3.14 -14.67
N THR A 59 -0.77 -3.58 -14.78
CA THR A 59 -0.43 -4.95 -15.20
C THR A 59 -0.17 -5.79 -13.96
N VAL A 60 -0.74 -6.99 -13.92
CA VAL A 60 -0.53 -7.92 -12.80
C VAL A 60 0.90 -8.47 -12.85
N GLU A 61 1.66 -8.20 -11.80
CA GLU A 61 3.07 -8.62 -11.67
C GLU A 61 3.20 -9.74 -10.63
N PRO A 62 4.31 -10.49 -10.62
CA PRO A 62 4.47 -11.64 -9.72
C PRO A 62 4.24 -11.36 -8.24
N PHE A 63 4.67 -10.19 -7.73
CA PHE A 63 4.49 -9.85 -6.31
C PHE A 63 3.03 -9.61 -5.91
N MET A 64 2.15 -9.46 -6.89
CA MET A 64 0.72 -9.22 -6.69
C MET A 64 -0.11 -10.50 -6.55
N LEU A 65 0.52 -11.68 -6.70
CA LEU A 65 -0.19 -12.96 -6.76
C LEU A 65 -0.31 -13.61 -5.39
N GLU A 66 -1.40 -14.32 -5.18
CA GLU A 66 -1.56 -15.28 -4.09
C GLU A 66 -0.88 -16.62 -4.40
N GLN A 67 -0.90 -17.55 -3.44
CA GLN A 67 -0.31 -18.87 -3.62
C GLN A 67 -0.90 -19.65 -4.79
N ASN A 68 -2.18 -19.44 -5.10
CA ASN A 68 -2.87 -20.06 -6.23
C ASN A 68 -2.60 -19.36 -7.56
N ARG A 69 -1.68 -18.40 -7.59
CA ARG A 69 -1.21 -17.66 -8.77
C ARG A 69 -2.28 -16.76 -9.42
N VAL A 70 -3.27 -16.34 -8.66
CA VAL A 70 -4.21 -15.31 -9.08
C VAL A 70 -3.95 -14.01 -8.32
N LEU A 71 -4.44 -12.90 -8.87
CA LEU A 71 -4.31 -11.59 -8.22
C LEU A 71 -4.84 -11.64 -6.79
N ALA A 72 -4.02 -11.20 -5.85
CA ALA A 72 -4.40 -11.15 -4.44
C ALA A 72 -5.46 -10.08 -4.19
N ASN A 73 -6.47 -10.42 -3.40
CA ASN A 73 -7.55 -9.50 -3.06
C ASN A 73 -7.02 -8.21 -2.41
N GLY A 74 -6.01 -8.33 -1.58
CA GLY A 74 -5.39 -7.17 -0.92
C GLY A 74 -4.73 -6.19 -1.87
N VAL A 75 -4.21 -6.66 -3.01
CA VAL A 75 -3.62 -5.79 -4.04
C VAL A 75 -4.70 -4.93 -4.68
N LEU A 76 -5.83 -5.52 -5.07
CA LEU A 76 -6.93 -4.76 -5.66
C LEU A 76 -7.51 -3.75 -4.68
N THR A 77 -7.62 -4.13 -3.41
CA THR A 77 -8.02 -3.22 -2.32
C THR A 77 -7.09 -2.01 -2.22
N GLU A 78 -5.78 -2.24 -2.26
CA GLU A 78 -4.79 -1.18 -2.22
C GLU A 78 -4.87 -0.27 -3.44
N ILE A 79 -5.04 -0.84 -4.61
CA ILE A 79 -5.17 -0.07 -5.86
C ILE A 79 -6.40 0.84 -5.81
N ILE A 80 -7.55 0.33 -5.37
CA ILE A 80 -8.77 1.13 -5.23
C ILE A 80 -8.56 2.27 -4.22
N THR A 81 -7.92 1.99 -3.10
CA THR A 81 -7.59 3.02 -2.12
C THR A 81 -6.70 4.11 -2.71
N ARG A 82 -5.68 3.72 -3.46
CA ARG A 82 -4.77 4.67 -4.12
C ARG A 82 -5.47 5.52 -5.16
N ILE A 83 -6.32 4.93 -5.98
CA ILE A 83 -7.11 5.67 -6.96
C ILE A 83 -8.03 6.68 -6.24
N THR A 84 -8.69 6.26 -5.19
CA THR A 84 -9.57 7.11 -4.40
C THR A 84 -8.81 8.31 -3.83
N GLN A 85 -7.61 8.09 -3.31
CA GLN A 85 -6.75 9.16 -2.83
C GLN A 85 -6.42 10.16 -3.94
N GLN A 86 -6.06 9.68 -5.13
CA GLN A 86 -5.77 10.55 -6.26
C GLN A 86 -6.98 11.35 -6.74
N LEU A 87 -8.17 10.78 -6.67
CA LEU A 87 -9.39 11.44 -7.10
C LEU A 87 -9.90 12.48 -6.09
N MET A 88 -9.74 12.22 -4.80
CA MET A 88 -10.43 12.97 -3.75
C MET A 88 -9.54 13.94 -2.99
N THR A 89 -8.23 13.74 -2.98
CA THR A 89 -7.34 14.62 -2.20
C THR A 89 -6.83 15.78 -3.02
N THR A 90 -7.18 16.97 -2.58
CA THR A 90 -6.44 18.18 -2.89
C THR A 90 -5.50 18.46 -1.72
N ASN A 91 -4.46 19.25 -1.98
CA ASN A 91 -3.37 19.59 -1.04
C ASN A 91 -3.81 19.65 0.43
N SER A 92 -3.20 18.81 1.27
CA SER A 92 -3.32 18.76 2.73
C SER A 92 -4.59 18.09 3.32
N GLN A 93 -5.46 17.52 2.53
CA GLN A 93 -6.58 16.75 3.06
C GLN A 93 -6.16 15.28 3.27
N SER A 94 -6.59 14.71 4.37
CA SER A 94 -6.45 13.28 4.64
C SER A 94 -7.76 12.56 4.30
N LEU A 95 -7.62 11.31 3.88
CA LEU A 95 -8.75 10.49 3.48
C LEU A 95 -8.78 9.25 4.35
N ILE A 96 -9.94 8.99 4.94
CA ILE A 96 -10.16 7.81 5.77
C ILE A 96 -11.19 6.91 5.07
N VAL A 97 -10.79 5.68 4.80
CA VAL A 97 -11.72 4.68 4.26
C VAL A 97 -12.65 4.24 5.38
N ASP A 98 -13.94 4.48 5.18
CA ASP A 98 -14.98 4.09 6.12
C ASP A 98 -15.49 2.69 5.82
N GLN A 99 -15.72 2.39 4.54
CA GLN A 99 -16.23 1.10 4.10
C GLN A 99 -15.76 0.82 2.68
N MET A 100 -15.44 -0.43 2.42
CA MET A 100 -15.12 -0.92 1.08
C MET A 100 -15.77 -2.28 0.87
N MET A 101 -16.41 -2.43 -0.28
CA MET A 101 -16.99 -3.70 -0.69
C MET A 101 -16.52 -4.02 -2.10
N ILE A 102 -16.00 -5.22 -2.29
CA ILE A 102 -15.51 -5.68 -3.59
C ILE A 102 -16.18 -7.01 -3.92
N HIS A 103 -16.73 -7.09 -5.13
CA HIS A 103 -17.22 -8.33 -5.70
C HIS A 103 -16.24 -8.78 -6.78
N PHE A 104 -15.73 -10.00 -6.62
CA PHE A 104 -14.83 -10.63 -7.58
C PHE A 104 -15.61 -11.61 -8.43
N PHE A 105 -15.62 -11.42 -9.75
CA PHE A 105 -16.38 -12.27 -10.68
C PHE A 105 -15.49 -13.26 -11.42
N GLN A 106 -14.23 -12.89 -11.66
CA GLN A 106 -13.29 -13.65 -12.43
C GLN A 106 -11.91 -13.62 -11.79
N ALA A 107 -11.19 -14.71 -11.86
CA ALA A 107 -9.79 -14.75 -11.46
C ALA A 107 -8.93 -13.99 -12.48
N VAL A 108 -7.95 -13.26 -11.98
CA VAL A 108 -7.03 -12.47 -12.78
C VAL A 108 -5.63 -13.04 -12.60
N GLN A 109 -4.91 -13.24 -13.70
CA GLN A 109 -3.62 -13.92 -13.69
C GLN A 109 -2.47 -12.96 -13.99
N ILE A 110 -1.25 -13.45 -13.86
CA ILE A 110 -0.04 -12.69 -14.21
C ILE A 110 -0.12 -12.18 -15.65
N ASP A 111 0.43 -10.99 -15.85
CA ASP A 111 0.49 -10.28 -17.14
C ASP A 111 -0.85 -9.75 -17.64
N ASP A 112 -1.96 -10.06 -16.99
CA ASP A 112 -3.23 -9.45 -17.31
C ASP A 112 -3.17 -7.94 -17.02
N VAL A 113 -3.75 -7.15 -17.93
CA VAL A 113 -3.86 -5.69 -17.78
C VAL A 113 -5.28 -5.34 -17.38
N LEU A 114 -5.45 -4.81 -16.20
CA LEU A 114 -6.76 -4.40 -15.71
C LEU A 114 -7.01 -2.93 -15.97
N GLN A 115 -8.21 -2.60 -16.40
CA GLN A 115 -8.72 -1.23 -16.46
C GLN A 115 -9.71 -0.99 -15.32
N ILE A 116 -9.56 0.12 -14.66
CA ILE A 116 -10.40 0.51 -13.52
C ILE A 116 -11.06 1.83 -13.85
N ARG A 117 -12.38 1.84 -13.85
CA ARG A 117 -13.21 3.00 -14.18
C ARG A 117 -13.95 3.47 -12.94
N PRO A 118 -13.52 4.59 -12.34
CA PRO A 118 -14.22 5.16 -11.20
C PRO A 118 -15.46 5.95 -11.63
N ARG A 119 -16.47 5.94 -10.75
CA ARG A 119 -17.65 6.76 -10.90
C ARG A 119 -18.05 7.30 -9.52
N ILE A 120 -18.05 8.61 -9.37
CA ILE A 120 -18.48 9.23 -8.12
C ILE A 120 -19.99 9.15 -8.04
N ILE A 121 -20.50 8.41 -7.05
CA ILE A 121 -21.94 8.21 -6.84
C ILE A 121 -22.53 9.36 -6.04
N HIS A 122 -21.80 9.79 -5.01
CA HIS A 122 -22.23 10.82 -4.10
C HIS A 122 -21.02 11.50 -3.48
N GLN A 123 -21.06 12.81 -3.35
CA GLN A 123 -19.98 13.58 -2.76
C GLN A 123 -20.53 14.77 -1.98
N THR A 124 -20.02 14.92 -0.75
CA THR A 124 -20.23 16.07 0.10
C THR A 124 -18.87 16.67 0.47
N ARG A 125 -18.85 17.72 1.30
CA ARG A 125 -17.57 18.29 1.77
C ARG A 125 -16.74 17.30 2.58
N ARG A 126 -17.38 16.33 3.24
CA ARG A 126 -16.72 15.43 4.20
C ARG A 126 -16.80 13.96 3.84
N THR A 127 -17.59 13.60 2.87
CA THR A 127 -17.79 12.20 2.49
C THR A 127 -17.88 12.05 0.99
N ALA A 128 -17.47 10.89 0.51
CA ALA A 128 -17.68 10.51 -0.88
C ALA A 128 -17.98 9.02 -0.97
N VAL A 129 -18.79 8.66 -1.94
CA VAL A 129 -19.08 7.28 -2.31
C VAL A 129 -18.70 7.11 -3.77
N ILE A 130 -17.84 6.15 -4.06
CA ILE A 130 -17.29 5.93 -5.40
C ILE A 130 -17.45 4.48 -5.78
N ASP A 131 -18.00 4.24 -6.96
CA ASP A 131 -18.04 2.93 -7.59
C ASP A 131 -16.87 2.75 -8.54
N TYR A 132 -16.38 1.53 -8.60
CA TYR A 132 -15.31 1.12 -9.51
C TYR A 132 -15.76 -0.09 -10.32
N ASP A 133 -15.68 0.02 -11.63
CA ASP A 133 -15.85 -1.10 -12.55
C ASP A 133 -14.48 -1.53 -13.05
N ILE A 134 -14.16 -2.80 -12.95
CA ILE A 134 -12.84 -3.34 -13.26
C ILE A 134 -12.96 -4.35 -14.38
N TYR A 135 -12.21 -4.11 -15.45
CA TYR A 135 -12.28 -4.87 -16.69
C TYR A 135 -10.92 -5.45 -17.06
N LEU A 136 -10.95 -6.66 -17.60
CA LEU A 136 -9.87 -7.26 -18.38
C LEU A 136 -10.34 -7.29 -19.81
N ASP A 137 -9.85 -6.37 -20.64
CA ASP A 137 -10.38 -6.12 -21.99
C ASP A 137 -11.89 -5.83 -21.93
N LEU A 138 -12.73 -6.68 -22.47
CA LEU A 138 -14.19 -6.54 -22.43
C LEU A 138 -14.85 -7.35 -21.31
N LEU A 139 -14.05 -8.10 -20.57
CA LEU A 139 -14.56 -8.95 -19.49
C LEU A 139 -14.66 -8.18 -18.18
N PHE A 140 -15.84 -8.16 -17.58
CA PHE A 140 -16.07 -7.54 -16.29
C PHE A 140 -15.58 -8.48 -15.19
N VAL A 141 -14.47 -8.12 -14.54
CA VAL A 141 -13.79 -9.03 -13.58
C VAL A 141 -14.08 -8.71 -12.13
N ALA A 142 -14.39 -7.46 -11.80
CA ALA A 142 -14.70 -7.08 -10.43
C ALA A 142 -15.47 -5.77 -10.38
N LYS A 143 -16.18 -5.57 -9.28
CA LYS A 143 -16.87 -4.32 -8.96
C LYS A 143 -16.57 -3.95 -7.51
N ALA A 144 -16.33 -2.67 -7.26
CA ALA A 144 -16.09 -2.18 -5.92
C ALA A 144 -16.90 -0.93 -5.62
N THR A 145 -17.23 -0.75 -4.36
CA THR A 145 -17.80 0.49 -3.83
C THR A 145 -17.02 0.88 -2.59
N ILE A 146 -16.55 2.13 -2.54
CA ILE A 146 -15.82 2.67 -1.40
C ILE A 146 -16.55 3.88 -0.85
N THR A 147 -16.63 3.96 0.46
CA THR A 147 -17.11 5.14 1.18
C THR A 147 -15.95 5.71 1.98
N VAL A 148 -15.68 7.00 1.82
CA VAL A 148 -14.56 7.67 2.45
C VAL A 148 -15.02 8.92 3.19
N LYS A 149 -14.27 9.25 4.25
CA LYS A 149 -14.36 10.53 4.98
C LYS A 149 -13.17 11.39 4.61
N ILE A 150 -13.44 12.64 4.31
CA ILE A 150 -12.44 13.64 3.91
C ILE A 150 -12.29 14.63 5.05
N ASN A 151 -11.08 14.76 5.56
CA ASN A 151 -10.76 15.70 6.64
C ASN A 151 -10.04 16.92 6.10
#